data_14b2b177bf45ee2bb32be8540c979552
#
_entry.id   14b2b177bf45ee2bb32be8540c979552
#
_cell.length_a   1.000
_cell.length_b   1.000
_cell.length_c   1.000
_cell.angle_alpha   90.00
_cell.angle_beta   90.00
_cell.angle_gamma   90.00
#
_symmetry.space_group_name_H-M   'P 1'
#
loop_
_entity.id
_entity.type
_entity.pdbx_description
1 polymer ?
#
loop_
_entity_poly.entity_id
_entity_poly.type
_entity_poly.pdbx_seq_one_letter_code
_entity_poly.pdbx_strand_id
1 'polypeptide(L)'
;KDDYMVIKGKPALIKNDKAKITADGNITYYPGRNKAVARDNVIADNGKNKIYSEVMETYFKKDAEGNPALQRVEIPQNPKIVTQDGTVTAKTGIYYPDKGKVYLYENVVINQNGNILKGDKAETDLNTGISKVLSGQSRVSGIWYEEE
;
A
#
# COMPACT_ATOMS: atom_id res chain seq x y z
N LYS A 1 -24.77 10.51 11.25
CA LYS A 1 -25.09 9.67 10.14
C LYS A 1 -24.27 10.01 8.91
N ASP A 2 -23.70 9.04 8.30
CA ASP A 2 -22.80 9.26 7.20
C ASP A 2 -23.51 9.09 5.88
N ASP A 3 -23.31 10.05 5.00
CA ASP A 3 -23.66 9.87 3.61
C ASP A 3 -22.54 9.12 2.93
N TYR A 4 -22.88 8.31 1.97
CA TYR A 4 -21.86 7.61 1.23
C TYR A 4 -22.30 7.41 -0.21
N MET A 5 -21.31 7.15 -1.05
CA MET A 5 -21.52 6.81 -2.45
C MET A 5 -20.80 5.51 -2.75
N VAL A 6 -21.45 4.66 -3.54
CA VAL A 6 -20.84 3.40 -3.94
C VAL A 6 -20.38 3.54 -5.37
N ILE A 7 -19.09 3.30 -5.59
CA ILE A 7 -18.49 3.34 -6.90
C ILE A 7 -18.37 1.91 -7.39
N LYS A 8 -19.01 1.63 -8.51
CA LYS A 8 -18.99 0.29 -9.10
C LYS A 8 -18.29 0.38 -10.44
N GLY A 9 -17.71 -0.71 -10.85
CA GLY A 9 -17.05 -0.80 -12.12
C GLY A 9 -16.45 -2.18 -12.30
N LYS A 10 -15.74 -2.35 -13.40
CA LYS A 10 -15.07 -3.61 -13.68
C LYS A 10 -13.68 -3.30 -14.19
N PRO A 11 -12.79 -2.91 -13.28
CA PRO A 11 -12.96 -2.76 -11.84
C PRO A 11 -13.46 -1.38 -11.42
N ALA A 12 -13.88 -1.24 -10.16
CA ALA A 12 -14.09 0.06 -9.57
C ALA A 12 -12.74 0.77 -9.48
N LEU A 13 -12.73 2.09 -9.61
CA LEU A 13 -11.48 2.81 -9.81
C LEU A 13 -11.47 4.17 -9.12
N ILE A 14 -10.38 4.46 -8.41
CA ILE A 14 -10.03 5.80 -7.94
C ILE A 14 -8.63 6.09 -8.45
N LYS A 15 -8.41 7.29 -8.99
CA LYS A 15 -7.05 7.61 -9.41
C LYS A 15 -6.80 9.09 -9.39
N ASN A 16 -5.52 9.43 -9.24
CA ASN A 16 -5.03 10.79 -9.48
C ASN A 16 -3.73 10.65 -10.29
N ASP A 17 -2.93 11.71 -10.33
CA ASP A 17 -1.71 11.69 -11.12
C ASP A 17 -0.59 10.89 -10.46
N LYS A 18 -0.77 10.44 -9.22
CA LYS A 18 0.28 9.69 -8.51
C LYS A 18 -0.01 8.21 -8.38
N ALA A 19 -1.28 7.85 -8.25
CA ALA A 19 -1.61 6.47 -7.97
C ALA A 19 -3.00 6.13 -8.48
N LYS A 20 -3.22 4.86 -8.71
CA LYS A 20 -4.49 4.31 -9.16
C LYS A 20 -4.85 3.17 -8.22
N ILE A 21 -6.09 3.18 -7.74
CA ILE A 21 -6.58 2.11 -6.86
C ILE A 21 -7.77 1.46 -7.55
N THR A 22 -7.70 0.16 -7.75
CA THR A 22 -8.78 -0.60 -8.35
C THR A 22 -9.23 -1.69 -7.40
N ALA A 23 -10.47 -2.11 -7.55
CA ALA A 23 -11.04 -3.18 -6.73
C ALA A 23 -12.04 -3.96 -7.56
N ASP A 24 -12.10 -5.27 -7.35
CA ASP A 24 -13.09 -6.11 -8.00
C ASP A 24 -14.46 -5.93 -7.35
N GLY A 25 -14.48 -5.65 -6.06
CA GLY A 25 -15.71 -5.31 -5.39
C GLY A 25 -16.01 -3.83 -5.52
N ASN A 26 -16.76 -3.30 -4.56
CA ASN A 26 -17.14 -1.91 -4.60
C ASN A 26 -16.10 -1.03 -3.91
N ILE A 27 -16.07 0.23 -4.30
CA ILE A 27 -15.39 1.26 -3.53
C ILE A 27 -16.48 2.15 -2.94
N THR A 28 -16.50 2.27 -1.62
CA THR A 28 -17.49 3.09 -0.93
C THR A 28 -16.81 4.36 -0.47
N TYR A 29 -17.34 5.50 -0.91
CA TYR A 29 -16.78 6.80 -0.60
C TYR A 29 -17.64 7.49 0.45
N TYR A 30 -17.03 8.00 1.50
CA TYR A 30 -17.67 8.71 2.61
C TYR A 30 -17.19 10.16 2.60
N PRO A 31 -17.93 11.06 1.94
CA PRO A 31 -17.45 12.45 1.82
C PRO A 31 -17.20 13.12 3.16
N GLY A 32 -18.07 12.89 4.13
CA GLY A 32 -17.94 13.51 5.43
C GLY A 32 -16.70 13.07 6.20
N ARG A 33 -16.08 11.97 5.79
CA ARG A 33 -14.87 11.45 6.44
C ARG A 33 -13.64 11.58 5.58
N ASN A 34 -13.78 12.11 4.37
CA ASN A 34 -12.67 12.17 3.40
C ASN A 34 -12.01 10.81 3.25
N LYS A 35 -12.84 9.78 3.06
CA LYS A 35 -12.37 8.40 3.10
C LYS A 35 -13.11 7.56 2.08
N ALA A 36 -12.40 6.63 1.45
CA ALA A 36 -13.02 5.63 0.60
C ALA A 36 -12.47 4.26 1.00
N VAL A 37 -13.33 3.25 0.98
CA VAL A 37 -12.94 1.89 1.32
C VAL A 37 -13.13 1.02 0.09
N ALA A 38 -12.04 0.40 -0.35
CA ALA A 38 -12.02 -0.51 -1.49
C ALA A 38 -11.93 -1.94 -0.98
N ARG A 39 -12.66 -2.85 -1.61
CA ARG A 39 -12.71 -4.25 -1.17
C ARG A 39 -12.62 -5.19 -2.35
N ASP A 40 -12.01 -6.32 -2.11
CA ASP A 40 -11.90 -7.48 -3.01
C ASP A 40 -10.87 -7.23 -4.10
N ASN A 41 -9.77 -7.93 -4.01
CA ASN A 41 -8.68 -7.84 -4.97
C ASN A 41 -8.30 -6.39 -5.24
N VAL A 42 -7.94 -5.68 -4.20
CA VAL A 42 -7.62 -4.27 -4.32
C VAL A 42 -6.17 -4.13 -4.73
N ILE A 43 -5.92 -3.28 -5.70
CA ILE A 43 -4.57 -3.02 -6.20
C ILE A 43 -4.32 -1.52 -6.17
N ALA A 44 -3.23 -1.13 -5.50
CA ALA A 44 -2.73 0.23 -5.56
C ALA A 44 -1.51 0.24 -6.48
N ASP A 45 -1.52 1.09 -7.49
CA ASP A 45 -0.56 1.04 -8.58
C ASP A 45 -0.04 2.45 -8.83
N ASN A 46 1.27 2.64 -8.75
CA ASN A 46 1.84 3.97 -9.03
C ASN A 46 2.48 4.03 -10.41
N GLY A 47 2.20 3.03 -11.26
CA GLY A 47 2.77 2.98 -12.59
C GLY A 47 4.07 2.22 -12.67
N LYS A 48 4.70 1.95 -11.55
CA LYS A 48 5.97 1.23 -11.52
C LYS A 48 5.88 -0.07 -10.73
N ASN A 49 5.23 -0.01 -9.57
CA ASN A 49 5.07 -1.18 -8.71
C ASN A 49 3.68 -1.19 -8.14
N LYS A 50 3.26 -2.33 -7.58
CA LYS A 50 1.89 -2.53 -7.14
C LYS A 50 1.84 -3.08 -5.73
N ILE A 51 0.77 -2.70 -5.03
CA ILE A 51 0.44 -3.25 -3.72
C ILE A 51 -0.90 -3.96 -3.86
N TYR A 52 -0.98 -5.17 -3.35
CA TYR A 52 -2.19 -6.00 -3.39
C TYR A 52 -2.71 -6.22 -1.99
N SER A 53 -4.02 -6.18 -1.82
CA SER A 53 -4.67 -6.52 -0.56
C SER A 53 -6.15 -6.76 -0.81
N GLU A 54 -6.85 -7.30 0.19
CA GLU A 54 -8.30 -7.48 0.07
C GLU A 54 -9.08 -6.24 0.48
N VAL A 55 -8.46 -5.34 1.23
CA VAL A 55 -9.11 -4.12 1.70
C VAL A 55 -8.08 -2.99 1.71
N MET A 56 -8.47 -1.84 1.21
CA MET A 56 -7.66 -0.63 1.35
C MET A 56 -8.56 0.52 1.73
N GLU A 57 -8.09 1.34 2.68
CA GLU A 57 -8.80 2.52 3.13
C GLU A 57 -8.03 3.73 2.65
N THR A 58 -8.61 4.46 1.73
CA THR A 58 -7.97 5.59 1.09
C THR A 58 -8.46 6.87 1.74
N TYR A 59 -7.53 7.70 2.18
CA TYR A 59 -7.83 8.97 2.84
C TYR A 59 -7.43 10.13 1.95
N PHE A 60 -8.27 11.15 1.95
CA PHE A 60 -8.09 12.32 1.11
C PHE A 60 -7.87 13.55 1.98
N LYS A 61 -7.18 14.52 1.42
CA LYS A 61 -7.08 15.85 2.00
C LYS A 61 -7.34 16.84 0.88
N LYS A 62 -7.62 18.08 1.23
CA LYS A 62 -7.82 19.10 0.22
C LYS A 62 -6.47 19.63 -0.22
N ASP A 63 -6.31 19.79 -1.53
CA ASP A 63 -5.12 20.41 -2.07
C ASP A 63 -5.24 21.94 -1.97
N ALA A 64 -4.28 22.63 -2.57
CA ALA A 64 -4.24 24.10 -2.48
C ALA A 64 -5.46 24.76 -3.10
N GLU A 65 -6.12 24.07 -4.06
CA GLU A 65 -7.32 24.58 -4.72
C GLU A 65 -8.60 24.10 -4.07
N GLY A 66 -8.50 23.35 -2.97
CA GLY A 66 -9.69 22.87 -2.28
C GLY A 66 -10.24 21.56 -2.83
N ASN A 67 -9.54 20.92 -3.75
CA ASN A 67 -9.99 19.66 -4.33
C ASN A 67 -9.47 18.47 -3.52
N PRO A 68 -10.22 17.36 -3.48
CA PRO A 68 -9.72 16.17 -2.80
C PRO A 68 -8.45 15.63 -3.48
N ALA A 69 -7.47 15.28 -2.67
CA ALA A 69 -6.24 14.68 -3.16
C ALA A 69 -5.90 13.49 -2.27
N LEU A 70 -5.27 12.48 -2.83
CA LEU A 70 -4.89 11.30 -2.07
C LEU A 70 -3.85 11.68 -1.03
N GLN A 71 -4.13 11.35 0.22
CA GLN A 71 -3.21 11.61 1.31
C GLN A 71 -2.44 10.36 1.68
N ARG A 72 -3.17 9.29 1.96
CA ARG A 72 -2.56 8.01 2.32
C ARG A 72 -3.55 6.89 2.09
N VAL A 73 -3.03 5.69 1.99
CA VAL A 73 -3.82 4.47 1.86
C VAL A 73 -3.42 3.57 3.01
N GLU A 74 -4.37 3.23 3.88
CA GLU A 74 -4.13 2.30 4.96
C GLU A 74 -4.54 0.92 4.52
N ILE A 75 -3.69 -0.06 4.78
CA ILE A 75 -3.90 -1.42 4.33
C ILE A 75 -3.93 -2.31 5.57
N PRO A 76 -5.14 -2.57 6.10
CA PRO A 76 -5.24 -3.26 7.39
C PRO A 76 -5.08 -4.77 7.33
N GLN A 77 -5.05 -5.35 6.13
CA GLN A 77 -5.01 -6.80 6.02
C GLN A 77 -4.00 -7.22 4.96
N ASN A 78 -2.88 -7.72 5.42
CA ASN A 78 -1.94 -8.51 4.63
C ASN A 78 -1.55 -7.89 3.29
N PRO A 79 -0.95 -6.69 3.31
CA PRO A 79 -0.45 -6.12 2.06
C PRO A 79 0.64 -6.99 1.45
N LYS A 80 0.65 -7.04 0.13
CA LYS A 80 1.70 -7.71 -0.62
C LYS A 80 2.18 -6.75 -1.70
N ILE A 81 3.45 -6.40 -1.64
CA ILE A 81 4.05 -5.56 -2.67
C ILE A 81 4.79 -6.46 -3.63
N VAL A 82 4.60 -6.21 -4.92
CA VAL A 82 5.31 -6.96 -5.96
C VAL A 82 6.15 -5.97 -6.73
N THR A 83 7.44 -6.24 -6.80
CA THR A 83 8.38 -5.45 -7.57
C THR A 83 9.09 -6.38 -8.54
N GLN A 84 9.91 -5.79 -9.39
CA GLN A 84 10.69 -6.58 -10.34
C GLN A 84 11.59 -7.60 -9.64
N ASP A 85 12.07 -7.27 -8.45
CA ASP A 85 13.05 -8.09 -7.75
C ASP A 85 12.45 -9.09 -6.78
N GLY A 86 11.15 -8.98 -6.48
CA GLY A 86 10.55 -9.93 -5.56
C GLY A 86 9.29 -9.40 -4.91
N THR A 87 9.07 -9.83 -3.68
CA THR A 87 7.83 -9.49 -2.96
C THR A 87 8.13 -9.06 -1.54
N VAL A 88 7.21 -8.28 -0.98
CA VAL A 88 7.23 -7.92 0.43
C VAL A 88 5.83 -8.14 0.97
N THR A 89 5.73 -8.85 2.09
CA THR A 89 4.44 -9.07 2.76
C THR A 89 4.54 -8.64 4.20
N ALA A 90 3.40 -8.32 4.79
CA ALA A 90 3.32 -7.93 6.19
C ALA A 90 1.89 -8.10 6.67
N LYS A 91 1.64 -7.82 7.93
CA LYS A 91 0.30 -7.86 8.46
C LYS A 91 -0.49 -6.62 8.10
N THR A 92 0.15 -5.45 8.18
CA THR A 92 -0.50 -4.18 7.85
C THR A 92 0.48 -3.29 7.14
N GLY A 93 -0.04 -2.24 6.50
CA GLY A 93 0.82 -1.26 5.85
C GLY A 93 0.12 0.06 5.65
N ILE A 94 0.92 1.08 5.34
CA ILE A 94 0.43 2.40 4.99
C ILE A 94 1.23 2.90 3.81
N TYR A 95 0.53 3.33 2.77
CA TYR A 95 1.13 3.84 1.55
C TYR A 95 0.91 5.34 1.47
N TYR A 96 1.97 6.09 1.21
CA TYR A 96 1.91 7.55 1.03
C TYR A 96 2.25 7.87 -0.42
N PRO A 97 1.23 8.09 -1.26
CA PRO A 97 1.48 8.30 -2.69
C PRO A 97 2.41 9.46 -3.00
N ASP A 98 2.32 10.55 -2.24
CA ASP A 98 3.18 11.71 -2.48
C ASP A 98 4.65 11.38 -2.31
N LYS A 99 4.98 10.48 -1.40
CA LYS A 99 6.35 10.09 -1.15
C LYS A 99 6.76 8.86 -1.93
N GLY A 100 5.79 8.13 -2.47
CA GLY A 100 6.06 6.84 -3.10
C GLY A 100 6.53 5.78 -2.13
N LYS A 101 6.19 5.91 -0.84
CA LYS A 101 6.70 5.02 0.19
C LYS A 101 5.59 4.22 0.83
N VAL A 102 5.90 2.96 1.13
CA VAL A 102 5.01 2.07 1.89
C VAL A 102 5.73 1.67 3.16
N TYR A 103 5.06 1.84 4.28
CA TYR A 103 5.57 1.38 5.57
C TYR A 103 4.79 0.14 5.97
N LEU A 104 5.51 -0.89 6.38
CA LEU A 104 4.94 -2.21 6.64
C LEU A 104 5.22 -2.62 8.06
N TYR A 105 4.23 -3.22 8.70
CA TYR A 105 4.30 -3.51 10.12
C TYR A 105 3.86 -4.94 10.41
N GLU A 106 4.62 -5.60 11.27
CA GLU A 106 4.36 -6.93 11.82
C GLU A 106 4.50 -8.04 10.80
N ASN A 107 5.30 -9.00 11.15
CA ASN A 107 5.56 -10.17 10.31
C ASN A 107 5.98 -9.79 8.91
N VAL A 108 6.90 -8.83 8.82
CA VAL A 108 7.40 -8.41 7.52
C VAL A 108 8.31 -9.48 6.96
N VAL A 109 8.08 -9.86 5.71
CA VAL A 109 8.94 -10.78 4.99
C VAL A 109 9.30 -10.14 3.67
N ILE A 110 10.57 -9.90 3.46
CA ILE A 110 11.10 -9.39 2.20
C ILE A 110 11.79 -10.54 1.50
N ASN A 111 11.32 -10.85 0.30
CA ASN A 111 11.87 -11.94 -0.50
C ASN A 111 12.33 -11.34 -1.80
N GLN A 112 13.64 -11.14 -1.93
CA GLN A 112 14.21 -10.48 -3.10
C GLN A 112 15.42 -11.24 -3.57
N ASN A 113 15.41 -11.60 -4.85
CA ASN A 113 16.58 -12.22 -5.49
C ASN A 113 17.10 -13.41 -4.72
N GLY A 114 16.18 -14.22 -4.17
CA GLY A 114 16.56 -15.42 -3.44
C GLY A 114 16.94 -15.18 -1.99
N ASN A 115 16.97 -13.93 -1.55
CA ASN A 115 17.27 -13.59 -0.17
C ASN A 115 15.97 -13.35 0.59
N ILE A 116 15.92 -13.79 1.83
CA ILE A 116 14.75 -13.61 2.67
C ILE A 116 15.17 -12.86 3.93
N LEU A 117 14.54 -11.70 4.15
CA LEU A 117 14.73 -10.92 5.35
C LEU A 117 13.42 -10.83 6.09
N LYS A 118 13.46 -10.89 7.40
CA LYS A 118 12.26 -10.79 8.23
C LYS A 118 12.48 -9.75 9.31
N GLY A 119 11.40 -9.09 9.66
CA GLY A 119 11.45 -8.10 10.72
C GLY A 119 10.06 -7.67 11.12
N ASP A 120 9.98 -6.69 11.99
CA ASP A 120 8.69 -6.19 12.44
C ASP A 120 8.29 -4.90 11.76
N LYS A 121 9.22 -4.25 11.07
CA LYS A 121 8.92 -3.00 10.39
C LYS A 121 9.82 -2.84 9.19
N ALA A 122 9.26 -2.40 8.10
CA ALA A 122 10.03 -2.19 6.87
C ALA A 122 9.47 -1.03 6.08
N GLU A 123 10.27 -0.57 5.13
CA GLU A 123 9.88 0.49 4.22
C GLU A 123 10.17 0.01 2.81
N THR A 124 9.25 0.24 1.89
CA THR A 124 9.48 -0.02 0.47
C THR A 124 9.24 1.27 -0.30
N ASP A 125 10.20 1.60 -1.17
CA ASP A 125 10.05 2.72 -2.08
C ASP A 125 9.41 2.17 -3.36
N LEU A 126 8.19 2.56 -3.65
CA LEU A 126 7.48 2.04 -4.83
C LEU A 126 8.03 2.59 -6.13
N ASN A 127 8.76 3.68 -6.08
CA ASN A 127 9.36 4.23 -7.29
C ASN A 127 10.57 3.43 -7.74
N THR A 128 11.32 2.90 -6.80
CA THR A 128 12.54 2.15 -7.10
C THR A 128 12.38 0.66 -6.91
N GLY A 129 11.42 0.24 -6.10
CA GLY A 129 11.26 -1.16 -5.73
C GLY A 129 12.20 -1.61 -4.61
N ILE A 130 12.95 -0.69 -4.02
CA ILE A 130 13.91 -1.03 -2.98
C ILE A 130 13.22 -1.09 -1.63
N SER A 131 13.47 -2.17 -0.90
CA SER A 131 12.90 -2.38 0.43
C SER A 131 14.01 -2.52 1.45
N LYS A 132 13.73 -2.08 2.67
CA LYS A 132 14.69 -2.23 3.75
C LYS A 132 13.95 -2.46 5.06
N VAL A 133 14.56 -3.28 5.92
CA VAL A 133 14.06 -3.49 7.27
C VAL A 133 14.51 -2.30 8.10
N LEU A 134 13.58 -1.69 8.82
CA LEU A 134 13.91 -0.55 9.65
C LEU A 134 14.38 -1.04 11.02
N SER A 135 15.33 -0.32 11.59
CA SER A 135 15.80 -0.66 12.91
C SER A 135 14.75 -0.26 13.93
N GLY A 136 14.98 -0.62 15.15
CA GLY A 136 14.09 -0.33 16.25
C GLY A 136 14.24 -1.41 17.25
N GLN A 137 13.13 -1.75 17.90
CA GLN A 137 13.17 -2.83 18.82
C GLN A 137 13.29 -4.15 18.17
N SER A 138 12.88 -4.25 16.95
CA SER A 138 12.78 -5.54 16.29
C SER A 138 14.12 -5.99 15.81
N ARG A 139 14.35 -7.26 15.95
CA ARG A 139 15.50 -7.86 15.34
C ARG A 139 15.15 -8.37 13.98
N VAL A 140 16.06 -8.17 13.04
CA VAL A 140 15.95 -8.82 11.76
C VAL A 140 16.24 -10.28 11.95
N SER A 141 15.38 -11.15 11.43
CA SER A 141 15.66 -12.56 11.42
C SER A 141 15.38 -13.08 10.03
N GLY A 142 16.04 -14.16 9.68
CA GLY A 142 15.85 -14.72 8.37
C GLY A 142 17.14 -15.23 7.82
N ILE A 143 17.10 -15.54 6.57
CA ILE A 143 18.23 -16.06 5.85
C ILE A 143 18.63 -15.06 4.83
N TRP A 144 19.89 -14.68 4.81
CA TRP A 144 20.35 -13.94 3.68
C TRP A 144 21.68 -14.47 3.26
N TYR A 145 21.99 -14.21 2.01
CA TYR A 145 23.18 -14.74 1.42
C TYR A 145 24.22 -13.64 1.37
N GLU A 146 25.41 -14.00 1.83
CA GLU A 146 26.50 -13.04 1.81
C GLU A 146 26.85 -12.70 0.38
N GLU A 147 27.06 -11.44 0.15
CA GLU A 147 27.55 -10.98 -1.12
C GLU A 147 29.03 -10.78 -0.98
N GLU A 148 29.77 -11.63 -1.59
CA GLU A 148 31.23 -11.51 -1.48
C GLU A 148 31.83 -10.66 -2.51
#